data_8b5b76ac11d40524d794d8e53c974c8b
#
_entry.id   8b5b76ac11d40524d794d8e53c974c8b
#
_cell.length_a   1.000
_cell.length_b   1.000
_cell.length_c   1.000
_cell.angle_alpha   90.00
_cell.angle_beta   90.00
_cell.angle_gamma   90.00
#
_symmetry.space_group_name_H-M   'P 1'
#
loop_
_entity.id
_entity.type
_entity.pdbx_description
1 polymer ?
#
loop_
_entity_poly.entity_id
_entity_poly.type
_entity_poly.pdbx_seq_one_letter_code
_entity_poly.pdbx_strand_id
1 'polypeptide(L)'
;MFDRNDDLRDALKRAASAFKAHGPQFALAGSYALWVFGGPEPVHDVDFVVAEADAEAAEVALRKAGFQIVHVPEDWLFKAYTDDDVLVDVLYQLNGASVDASVLGCAEVLDVLAIRMPVLKPTLVVAEKLRSLNEHHCDFAALLPAARAVREKVDWDAVRTATADNDFAAAFLMLVDRLGIT
;
A
#
# COMPACT_ATOMS: atom_id res chain seq x y z
N MET A 1 25.90 -8.80 -6.21
CA MET A 1 24.48 -9.07 -6.49
C MET A 1 23.73 -8.39 -5.37
N PHE A 2 23.20 -7.18 -5.62
CA PHE A 2 22.45 -6.44 -4.62
C PHE A 2 21.14 -7.21 -4.39
N ASP A 3 20.73 -7.32 -3.14
CA ASP A 3 19.45 -7.96 -2.81
C ASP A 3 18.34 -6.98 -3.18
N ARG A 4 17.40 -7.37 -4.05
CA ARG A 4 16.25 -6.54 -4.48
C ARG A 4 15.47 -5.97 -3.30
N ASN A 5 15.44 -6.69 -2.18
CA ASN A 5 14.79 -6.21 -0.98
C ASN A 5 15.51 -5.01 -0.35
N ASP A 6 16.85 -4.97 -0.42
CA ASP A 6 17.63 -3.82 0.07
C ASP A 6 17.37 -2.59 -0.81
N ASP A 7 17.28 -2.76 -2.12
CA ASP A 7 16.96 -1.67 -3.06
C ASP A 7 15.55 -1.10 -2.79
N LEU A 8 14.55 -1.97 -2.55
CA LEU A 8 13.18 -1.55 -2.19
C LEU A 8 13.13 -0.83 -0.83
N ARG A 9 13.87 -1.32 0.17
CA ARG A 9 13.95 -0.66 1.49
C ARG A 9 14.61 0.72 1.38
N ASP A 10 15.61 0.87 0.53
CA ASP A 10 16.25 2.16 0.30
C ASP A 10 15.35 3.13 -0.45
N ALA A 11 14.60 2.65 -1.47
CA ALA A 11 13.59 3.45 -2.15
C ALA A 11 12.49 3.91 -1.19
N LEU A 12 11.99 3.01 -0.31
CA LEU A 12 11.02 3.34 0.75
C LEU A 12 11.57 4.45 1.66
N LYS A 13 12.80 4.31 2.17
CA LYS A 13 13.42 5.31 3.04
C LYS A 13 13.59 6.65 2.36
N ARG A 14 14.04 6.67 1.11
CA ARG A 14 14.23 7.89 0.31
C ARG A 14 12.90 8.61 0.09
N ALA A 15 11.87 7.88 -0.36
CA ALA A 15 10.55 8.45 -0.60
C ALA A 15 9.89 8.98 0.69
N ALA A 16 9.89 8.19 1.76
CA ALA A 16 9.35 8.62 3.05
C ALA A 16 10.08 9.84 3.62
N SER A 17 11.40 9.89 3.48
CA SER A 17 12.20 11.06 3.91
C SER A 17 11.87 12.30 3.09
N ALA A 18 11.68 12.16 1.77
CA ALA A 18 11.29 13.26 0.89
C ALA A 18 9.93 13.84 1.28
N PHE A 19 8.93 12.97 1.51
CA PHE A 19 7.61 13.40 1.96
C PHE A 19 7.67 14.10 3.32
N LYS A 20 8.40 13.55 4.28
CA LYS A 20 8.55 14.19 5.61
C LYS A 20 9.23 15.55 5.56
N ALA A 21 10.19 15.74 4.68
CA ALA A 21 10.97 16.98 4.61
C ALA A 21 10.25 18.09 3.83
N HIS A 22 9.57 17.76 2.75
CA HIS A 22 9.09 18.73 1.77
C HIS A 22 7.78 18.33 1.09
N GLY A 23 7.20 17.20 1.44
CA GLY A 23 6.01 16.65 0.81
C GLY A 23 4.72 16.96 1.56
N PRO A 24 3.59 16.49 1.01
CA PRO A 24 2.29 16.52 1.67
C PRO A 24 2.19 15.46 2.78
N GLN A 25 1.03 15.40 3.42
CA GLN A 25 0.67 14.25 4.25
C GLN A 25 0.62 12.99 3.41
N PHE A 26 1.13 11.89 3.96
CA PHE A 26 1.21 10.60 3.29
C PHE A 26 1.04 9.46 4.27
N ALA A 27 0.81 8.25 3.76
CA ALA A 27 0.95 7.04 4.55
C ALA A 27 1.58 5.91 3.70
N LEU A 28 2.35 5.04 4.33
CA LEU A 28 2.80 3.78 3.73
C LEU A 28 1.60 2.87 3.54
N ALA A 29 1.48 2.27 2.36
CA ALA A 29 0.33 1.49 1.93
C ALA A 29 0.74 0.11 1.41
N GLY A 30 -0.19 -0.58 0.78
CA GLY A 30 0.05 -1.80 0.04
C GLY A 30 0.73 -2.92 0.84
N SER A 31 1.57 -3.67 0.16
CA SER A 31 2.21 -4.84 0.76
C SER A 31 3.25 -4.47 1.83
N TYR A 32 3.94 -3.33 1.69
CA TYR A 32 4.86 -2.85 2.72
C TYR A 32 4.15 -2.43 4.01
N ALA A 33 2.94 -1.88 3.93
CA ALA A 33 2.16 -1.63 5.15
C ALA A 33 1.86 -2.94 5.89
N LEU A 34 1.45 -4.01 5.16
CA LEU A 34 1.23 -5.33 5.78
C LEU A 34 2.52 -5.92 6.36
N TRP A 35 3.67 -5.74 5.69
CA TRP A 35 4.96 -6.20 6.19
C TRP A 35 5.33 -5.56 7.54
N VAL A 36 5.09 -4.26 7.72
CA VAL A 36 5.30 -3.56 9.00
C VAL A 36 4.50 -4.22 10.13
N PHE A 37 3.33 -4.76 9.82
CA PHE A 37 2.49 -5.48 10.77
C PHE A 37 2.79 -6.99 10.89
N GLY A 38 3.84 -7.48 10.23
CA GLY A 38 4.32 -8.87 10.33
C GLY A 38 4.01 -9.73 9.10
N GLY A 39 3.52 -9.13 8.02
CA GLY A 39 3.33 -9.78 6.72
C GLY A 39 4.65 -10.15 6.04
N PRO A 40 4.59 -10.93 4.94
CA PRO A 40 5.77 -11.22 4.14
C PRO A 40 6.33 -9.94 3.51
N GLU A 41 7.64 -9.88 3.34
CA GLU A 41 8.29 -8.76 2.69
C GLU A 41 7.97 -8.73 1.19
N PRO A 42 7.56 -7.56 0.66
CA PRO A 42 7.31 -7.39 -0.77
C PRO A 42 8.58 -7.47 -1.60
N VAL A 43 8.44 -7.86 -2.87
CA VAL A 43 9.57 -8.01 -3.81
C VAL A 43 9.38 -7.22 -5.11
N HIS A 44 8.32 -6.41 -5.22
CA HIS A 44 7.98 -5.74 -6.49
C HIS A 44 8.06 -4.21 -6.41
N ASP A 45 7.37 -3.59 -5.45
CA ASP A 45 7.13 -2.17 -5.37
C ASP A 45 6.96 -1.68 -3.92
N VAL A 46 6.99 -0.37 -3.76
CA VAL A 46 6.66 0.32 -2.52
C VAL A 46 5.44 1.21 -2.80
N ASP A 47 4.37 1.05 -2.02
CA ASP A 47 3.16 1.84 -2.16
C ASP A 47 3.08 2.94 -1.10
N PHE A 48 2.80 4.17 -1.52
CA PHE A 48 2.37 5.26 -0.65
C PHE A 48 1.01 5.78 -1.08
N VAL A 49 0.27 6.35 -0.13
CA VAL A 49 -0.95 7.11 -0.41
C VAL A 49 -0.78 8.55 0.00
N VAL A 50 -1.32 9.46 -0.81
CA VAL A 50 -1.42 10.89 -0.55
C VAL A 50 -2.85 11.35 -0.86
N ALA A 51 -3.28 12.48 -0.31
CA ALA A 51 -4.56 13.05 -0.72
C ALA A 51 -4.54 13.43 -2.20
N GLU A 52 -5.64 13.22 -2.94
CA GLU A 52 -5.72 13.52 -4.37
C GLU A 52 -5.37 14.99 -4.67
N ALA A 53 -5.82 15.91 -3.84
CA ALA A 53 -5.48 17.33 -3.95
C ALA A 53 -3.97 17.63 -3.79
N ASP A 54 -3.21 16.71 -3.22
CA ASP A 54 -1.80 16.85 -2.90
C ASP A 54 -0.87 16.06 -3.85
N ALA A 55 -1.42 15.40 -4.87
CA ALA A 55 -0.66 14.54 -5.79
C ALA A 55 0.50 15.30 -6.46
N GLU A 56 0.26 16.53 -6.95
CA GLU A 56 1.30 17.37 -7.56
C GLU A 56 2.41 17.73 -6.57
N ALA A 57 2.06 18.03 -5.32
CA ALA A 57 3.04 18.33 -4.28
C ALA A 57 3.91 17.10 -3.94
N ALA A 58 3.31 15.90 -3.97
CA ALA A 58 4.02 14.64 -3.81
C ALA A 58 5.03 14.40 -4.94
N GLU A 59 4.64 14.63 -6.20
CA GLU A 59 5.57 14.54 -7.33
C GLU A 59 6.76 15.49 -7.19
N VAL A 60 6.49 16.75 -6.83
CA VAL A 60 7.55 17.75 -6.64
C VAL A 60 8.54 17.30 -5.56
N ALA A 61 8.05 16.74 -4.46
CA ALA A 61 8.89 16.24 -3.37
C ALA A 61 9.78 15.07 -3.84
N LEU A 62 9.22 14.12 -4.57
CA LEU A 62 9.97 12.96 -5.08
C LEU A 62 10.97 13.34 -6.18
N ARG A 63 10.61 14.24 -7.09
CA ARG A 63 11.56 14.78 -8.11
C ARG A 63 12.78 15.44 -7.45
N LYS A 64 12.57 16.21 -6.39
CA LYS A 64 13.67 16.82 -5.63
C LYS A 64 14.56 15.79 -4.94
N ALA A 65 14.00 14.62 -4.60
CA ALA A 65 14.73 13.50 -4.02
C ALA A 65 15.40 12.59 -5.07
N GLY A 66 15.34 12.95 -6.36
CA GLY A 66 15.99 12.23 -7.45
C GLY A 66 15.17 11.09 -8.03
N PHE A 67 13.84 11.05 -7.82
CA PHE A 67 12.98 10.07 -8.48
C PHE A 67 12.56 10.57 -9.88
N GLN A 68 12.49 9.65 -10.83
CA GLN A 68 11.89 9.87 -12.13
C GLN A 68 10.39 9.59 -12.05
N ILE A 69 9.56 10.62 -12.34
CA ILE A 69 8.10 10.49 -12.28
C ILE A 69 7.55 10.10 -13.65
N VAL A 70 6.71 9.07 -13.66
CA VAL A 70 6.00 8.57 -14.84
C VAL A 70 4.50 8.56 -14.57
N HIS A 71 3.76 9.28 -15.40
CA HIS A 71 2.29 9.22 -15.42
C HIS A 71 1.83 8.02 -16.23
N VAL A 72 0.87 7.30 -15.71
CA VAL A 72 0.24 6.15 -16.36
C VAL A 72 -1.17 6.52 -16.82
N PRO A 73 -1.75 5.82 -17.82
CA PRO A 73 -3.09 6.10 -18.29
C PRO A 73 -4.18 5.92 -17.22
N GLU A 74 -3.88 5.14 -16.20
CA GLU A 74 -4.72 4.93 -15.02
C GLU A 74 -4.64 6.17 -14.12
N ASP A 75 -5.65 7.01 -14.15
CA ASP A 75 -5.69 8.29 -13.44
C ASP A 75 -6.06 8.09 -11.95
N TRP A 76 -5.28 7.28 -11.23
CA TRP A 76 -5.43 7.04 -9.78
C TRP A 76 -4.10 6.92 -9.03
N LEU A 77 -2.99 6.91 -9.76
CA LEU A 77 -1.63 6.88 -9.22
C LEU A 77 -0.64 7.53 -10.19
N PHE A 78 0.53 7.87 -9.71
CA PHE A 78 1.73 8.03 -10.53
C PHE A 78 2.85 7.12 -10.05
N LYS A 79 3.77 6.81 -10.94
CA LYS A 79 4.94 5.97 -10.67
C LYS A 79 6.18 6.83 -10.48
N ALA A 80 6.99 6.44 -9.50
CA ALA A 80 8.28 7.07 -9.24
C ALA A 80 9.38 6.01 -9.25
N TYR A 81 10.42 6.21 -10.05
CA TYR A 81 11.51 5.28 -10.20
C TYR A 81 12.80 5.86 -9.64
N THR A 82 13.59 5.04 -8.95
CA THR A 82 14.98 5.37 -8.64
C THR A 82 15.86 5.22 -9.88
N ASP A 83 17.13 5.64 -9.79
CA ASP A 83 18.11 5.45 -10.88
C ASP A 83 18.39 3.97 -11.18
N ASP A 84 18.11 3.07 -10.23
CA ASP A 84 18.24 1.62 -10.35
C ASP A 84 16.92 0.92 -10.72
N ASP A 85 15.98 1.65 -11.32
CA ASP A 85 14.65 1.17 -11.75
C ASP A 85 13.78 0.54 -10.64
N VAL A 86 13.98 0.96 -9.38
CA VAL A 86 13.12 0.53 -8.27
C VAL A 86 11.85 1.35 -8.25
N LEU A 87 10.71 0.65 -8.23
CA LEU A 87 9.38 1.25 -8.32
C LEU A 87 8.83 1.67 -6.96
N VAL A 88 8.36 2.90 -6.92
CA VAL A 88 7.50 3.46 -5.86
C VAL A 88 6.21 3.94 -6.50
N ASP A 89 5.09 3.36 -6.11
CA ASP A 89 3.75 3.79 -6.53
C ASP A 89 3.17 4.78 -5.52
N VAL A 90 2.66 5.89 -6.02
CA VAL A 90 1.99 6.90 -5.19
C VAL A 90 0.53 7.00 -5.63
N LEU A 91 -0.33 6.45 -4.79
CA LEU A 91 -1.76 6.35 -5.04
C LEU A 91 -2.47 7.57 -4.44
N TYR A 92 -3.35 8.18 -5.20
CA TYR A 92 -4.24 9.25 -4.74
C TYR A 92 -5.72 8.90 -4.88
N GLN A 93 -6.02 7.72 -5.42
CA GLN A 93 -7.33 7.07 -5.32
C GLN A 93 -7.14 5.59 -4.94
N LEU A 94 -8.11 5.04 -4.22
CA LEU A 94 -8.17 3.63 -3.84
C LEU A 94 -9.48 3.03 -4.36
N ASN A 95 -9.40 2.10 -5.31
CA ASN A 95 -10.56 1.46 -5.96
C ASN A 95 -11.64 2.46 -6.43
N GLY A 96 -11.20 3.56 -7.06
CA GLY A 96 -12.08 4.59 -7.61
C GLY A 96 -12.60 5.63 -6.60
N ALA A 97 -12.14 5.57 -5.36
CA ALA A 97 -12.43 6.58 -4.34
C ALA A 97 -11.19 7.46 -4.09
N SER A 98 -11.36 8.77 -4.10
CA SER A 98 -10.28 9.72 -3.80
C SER A 98 -9.73 9.51 -2.38
N VAL A 99 -8.42 9.51 -2.24
CA VAL A 99 -7.78 9.55 -0.92
C VAL A 99 -7.94 10.97 -0.35
N ASP A 100 -8.43 11.05 0.85
CA ASP A 100 -8.61 12.30 1.59
C ASP A 100 -8.04 12.22 3.00
N ALA A 101 -8.27 13.26 3.80
CA ALA A 101 -7.80 13.31 5.18
C ALA A 101 -8.39 12.20 6.07
N SER A 102 -9.55 11.64 5.74
CA SER A 102 -10.17 10.55 6.51
C SER A 102 -9.41 9.24 6.31
N VAL A 103 -8.99 8.94 5.08
CA VAL A 103 -8.15 7.78 4.74
C VAL A 103 -6.80 7.90 5.43
N LEU A 104 -6.13 9.05 5.32
CA LEU A 104 -4.85 9.30 5.96
C LEU A 104 -4.95 9.26 7.50
N GLY A 105 -6.09 9.69 8.06
CA GLY A 105 -6.40 9.60 9.50
C GLY A 105 -6.55 8.17 10.03
N CYS A 106 -6.78 7.17 9.15
CA CYS A 106 -6.80 5.76 9.51
C CYS A 106 -5.40 5.16 9.69
N ALA A 107 -4.33 5.90 9.40
CA ALA A 107 -2.96 5.44 9.55
C ALA A 107 -2.50 5.43 11.00
N GLU A 108 -1.60 4.53 11.33
CA GLU A 108 -0.89 4.46 12.61
C GLU A 108 0.55 4.94 12.43
N VAL A 109 1.07 5.77 13.33
CA VAL A 109 2.44 6.28 13.24
C VAL A 109 3.40 5.27 13.86
N LEU A 110 4.23 4.64 13.03
CA LEU A 110 5.15 3.57 13.40
C LEU A 110 6.58 3.91 12.97
N ASP A 111 7.55 3.23 13.58
CA ASP A 111 8.95 3.29 13.17
C ASP A 111 9.22 2.19 12.13
N VAL A 112 9.45 2.61 10.88
CA VAL A 112 9.72 1.74 9.74
C VAL A 112 11.12 2.01 9.23
N LEU A 113 12.03 1.02 9.29
CA LEU A 113 13.43 1.16 8.85
C LEU A 113 14.11 2.43 9.46
N ALA A 114 13.87 2.66 10.75
CA ALA A 114 14.34 3.82 11.51
C ALA A 114 13.74 5.18 11.09
N ILE A 115 12.68 5.19 10.30
CA ILE A 115 11.92 6.39 9.94
C ILE A 115 10.53 6.30 10.57
N ARG A 116 10.18 7.28 11.40
CA ARG A 116 8.84 7.40 11.97
C ARG A 116 7.89 7.98 10.93
N MET A 117 6.88 7.18 10.52
CA MET A 117 5.93 7.54 9.44
C MET A 117 4.54 6.96 9.68
N PRO A 118 3.49 7.54 9.07
CA PRO A 118 2.15 6.96 9.05
C PRO A 118 2.14 5.68 8.19
N VAL A 119 1.46 4.63 8.67
CA VAL A 119 1.27 3.35 7.99
C VAL A 119 -0.21 3.01 8.01
N LEU A 120 -0.80 2.70 6.87
CA LEU A 120 -2.21 2.30 6.80
C LEU A 120 -2.43 1.00 7.57
N LYS A 121 -3.52 0.97 8.35
CA LYS A 121 -3.87 -0.20 9.15
C LYS A 121 -4.21 -1.43 8.29
N PRO A 122 -3.90 -2.65 8.77
CA PRO A 122 -4.12 -3.88 8.01
C PRO A 122 -5.54 -4.07 7.51
N THR A 123 -6.55 -3.69 8.29
CA THR A 123 -7.96 -3.78 7.91
C THR A 123 -8.23 -3.03 6.60
N LEU A 124 -7.77 -1.79 6.48
CA LEU A 124 -7.96 -1.01 5.26
C LEU A 124 -7.18 -1.61 4.09
N VAL A 125 -5.91 -1.95 4.31
CA VAL A 125 -5.06 -2.51 3.23
C VAL A 125 -5.60 -3.84 2.72
N VAL A 126 -6.06 -4.72 3.60
CA VAL A 126 -6.68 -6.00 3.21
C VAL A 126 -7.98 -5.76 2.45
N ALA A 127 -8.86 -4.86 2.93
CA ALA A 127 -10.10 -4.51 2.24
C ALA A 127 -9.82 -3.99 0.81
N GLU A 128 -8.85 -3.07 0.65
CA GLU A 128 -8.50 -2.51 -0.65
C GLU A 128 -7.92 -3.56 -1.62
N LYS A 129 -7.06 -4.46 -1.12
CA LYS A 129 -6.56 -5.60 -1.92
C LYS A 129 -7.68 -6.55 -2.35
N LEU A 130 -8.66 -6.79 -1.50
CA LEU A 130 -9.81 -7.65 -1.85
C LEU A 130 -10.77 -6.96 -2.81
N ARG A 131 -10.98 -5.64 -2.69
CA ARG A 131 -11.81 -4.86 -3.62
C ARG A 131 -11.25 -4.84 -5.04
N SER A 132 -9.93 -4.90 -5.20
CA SER A 132 -9.27 -4.95 -6.51
C SER A 132 -9.35 -6.31 -7.21
N LEU A 133 -9.79 -7.37 -6.52
CA LEU A 133 -9.92 -8.69 -7.13
C LEU A 133 -10.99 -8.71 -8.22
N ASN A 134 -10.69 -9.38 -9.31
CA ASN A 134 -11.58 -9.58 -10.45
C ASN A 134 -11.16 -10.84 -11.23
N GLU A 135 -11.86 -11.19 -12.29
CA GLU A 135 -11.60 -12.41 -13.08
C GLU A 135 -10.19 -12.48 -13.70
N HIS A 136 -9.54 -11.33 -13.91
CA HIS A 136 -8.20 -11.27 -14.48
C HIS A 136 -7.10 -11.15 -13.40
N HIS A 137 -7.47 -10.73 -12.18
CA HIS A 137 -6.57 -10.51 -11.06
C HIS A 137 -7.14 -11.14 -9.80
N CYS A 138 -6.96 -12.47 -9.65
CA CYS A 138 -7.49 -13.25 -8.54
C CYS A 138 -6.45 -14.24 -8.00
N ASP A 139 -5.30 -13.73 -7.53
CA ASP A 139 -4.25 -14.57 -6.95
C ASP A 139 -4.42 -14.70 -5.44
N PHE A 140 -5.23 -15.67 -5.01
CA PHE A 140 -5.40 -15.99 -3.59
C PHE A 140 -4.12 -16.51 -2.93
N ALA A 141 -3.25 -17.18 -3.69
CA ALA A 141 -2.01 -17.71 -3.15
C ALA A 141 -1.05 -16.60 -2.70
N ALA A 142 -1.02 -15.49 -3.43
CA ALA A 142 -0.24 -14.33 -3.04
C ALA A 142 -0.83 -13.59 -1.82
N LEU A 143 -2.17 -13.60 -1.65
CA LEU A 143 -2.84 -12.90 -0.54
C LEU A 143 -2.83 -13.69 0.77
N LEU A 144 -2.91 -15.03 0.73
CA LEU A 144 -3.05 -15.88 1.91
C LEU A 144 -1.92 -15.71 2.95
N PRO A 145 -0.63 -15.66 2.59
CA PRO A 145 0.45 -15.48 3.55
C PRO A 145 0.33 -14.17 4.33
N ALA A 146 -0.02 -13.08 3.65
CA ALA A 146 -0.22 -11.78 4.27
C ALA A 146 -1.44 -11.79 5.20
N ALA A 147 -2.60 -12.29 4.73
CA ALA A 147 -3.81 -12.41 5.53
C ALA A 147 -3.58 -13.21 6.82
N ARG A 148 -2.86 -14.35 6.71
CA ARG A 148 -2.51 -15.19 7.85
C ARG A 148 -1.60 -14.47 8.85
N ALA A 149 -0.62 -13.72 8.36
CA ALA A 149 0.36 -13.04 9.20
C ALA A 149 -0.26 -11.87 9.99
N VAL A 150 -1.22 -11.16 9.40
CA VAL A 150 -1.84 -9.98 10.03
C VAL A 150 -3.22 -10.27 10.65
N ARG A 151 -3.67 -11.53 10.68
CA ARG A 151 -5.04 -11.92 11.07
C ARG A 151 -5.55 -11.32 12.37
N GLU A 152 -4.67 -11.22 13.39
CA GLU A 152 -5.01 -10.69 14.71
C GLU A 152 -5.15 -9.15 14.73
N LYS A 153 -4.78 -8.48 13.64
CA LYS A 153 -4.77 -7.02 13.49
C LYS A 153 -5.81 -6.54 12.49
N VAL A 154 -6.56 -7.46 11.89
CA VAL A 154 -7.61 -7.19 10.91
C VAL A 154 -8.97 -7.30 11.57
N ASP A 155 -9.78 -6.26 11.42
CA ASP A 155 -11.22 -6.32 11.66
C ASP A 155 -11.89 -6.96 10.44
N TRP A 156 -12.10 -8.28 10.52
CA TRP A 156 -12.65 -9.07 9.42
C TRP A 156 -14.11 -8.72 9.12
N ASP A 157 -14.89 -8.28 10.09
CA ASP A 157 -16.28 -7.84 9.88
C ASP A 157 -16.31 -6.52 9.09
N ALA A 158 -15.40 -5.60 9.39
CA ALA A 158 -15.23 -4.39 8.60
C ALA A 158 -14.77 -4.70 7.17
N VAL A 159 -13.84 -5.66 6.99
CA VAL A 159 -13.41 -6.12 5.65
C VAL A 159 -14.59 -6.70 4.87
N ARG A 160 -15.41 -7.60 5.47
CA ARG A 160 -16.60 -8.18 4.84
C ARG A 160 -17.58 -7.08 4.39
N THR A 161 -17.80 -6.11 5.25
CA THR A 161 -18.70 -4.98 4.94
C THR A 161 -18.16 -4.15 3.77
N ALA A 162 -16.88 -3.84 3.78
CA ALA A 162 -16.24 -3.01 2.75
C ALA A 162 -16.13 -3.69 1.38
N THR A 163 -16.23 -5.03 1.33
CA THR A 163 -16.07 -5.85 0.12
C THR A 163 -17.33 -6.62 -0.27
N ALA A 164 -18.48 -6.25 0.29
CA ALA A 164 -19.73 -7.02 0.15
C ALA A 164 -20.26 -7.14 -1.29
N ASP A 165 -19.86 -6.24 -2.17
CA ASP A 165 -20.23 -6.17 -3.58
C ASP A 165 -19.24 -6.89 -4.51
N ASN A 166 -18.20 -7.55 -3.97
CA ASN A 166 -17.16 -8.23 -4.76
C ASN A 166 -17.19 -9.74 -4.52
N ASP A 167 -17.63 -10.51 -5.51
CA ASP A 167 -17.74 -11.96 -5.43
C ASP A 167 -16.39 -12.67 -5.23
N PHE A 168 -15.31 -12.14 -5.78
CA PHE A 168 -13.96 -12.70 -5.59
C PHE A 168 -13.46 -12.48 -4.16
N ALA A 169 -13.77 -11.32 -3.58
CA ALA A 169 -13.51 -11.06 -2.17
C ALA A 169 -14.32 -12.01 -1.28
N ALA A 170 -15.60 -12.23 -1.58
CA ALA A 170 -16.45 -13.17 -0.85
C ALA A 170 -15.89 -14.59 -0.91
N ALA A 171 -15.39 -15.04 -2.07
CA ALA A 171 -14.74 -16.33 -2.23
C ALA A 171 -13.45 -16.44 -1.40
N PHE A 172 -12.62 -15.39 -1.39
CA PHE A 172 -11.42 -15.34 -0.57
C PHE A 172 -11.75 -15.37 0.92
N LEU A 173 -12.74 -14.61 1.35
CA LEU A 173 -13.20 -14.58 2.75
C LEU A 173 -13.73 -15.92 3.22
N MET A 174 -14.49 -16.63 2.37
CA MET A 174 -14.90 -18.02 2.67
C MET A 174 -13.69 -18.94 2.81
N LEU A 175 -12.66 -18.78 1.99
CA LEU A 175 -11.44 -19.58 2.08
C LEU A 175 -10.70 -19.34 3.39
N VAL A 176 -10.51 -18.08 3.79
CA VAL A 176 -9.78 -17.75 5.05
C VAL A 176 -10.55 -18.23 6.28
N ASP A 177 -11.89 -18.21 6.26
CA ASP A 177 -12.73 -18.79 7.32
C ASP A 177 -12.48 -20.31 7.45
N ARG A 178 -12.50 -21.03 6.33
CA ARG A 178 -12.27 -22.49 6.32
C ARG A 178 -10.85 -22.86 6.75
N LEU A 179 -9.89 -21.95 6.59
CA LEU A 179 -8.50 -22.12 7.00
C LEU A 179 -8.26 -21.68 8.47
N GLY A 180 -9.28 -21.18 9.15
CA GLY A 180 -9.17 -20.68 10.53
C GLY A 180 -8.24 -19.46 10.64
N ILE A 181 -8.28 -18.58 9.65
CA ILE A 181 -7.49 -17.34 9.64
C ILE A 181 -8.28 -16.19 10.27
N THR A 182 -9.59 -16.18 10.09
CA THR A 182 -10.52 -15.17 10.65
C THR A 182 -11.11 -15.65 11.96
#